data_9b5869369aac4c9f85a37b1ffda0052e
#
_entry.id   9b5869369aac4c9f85a37b1ffda0052e
#
_cell.length_a   1.000
_cell.length_b   1.000
_cell.length_c   1.000
_cell.angle_alpha   90.00
_cell.angle_beta   90.00
_cell.angle_gamma   90.00
#
_symmetry.space_group_name_H-M   'P 1'
#
loop_
_entity.id
_entity.type
_entity.pdbx_description
1 polymer ?
#
loop_
_entity_poly.entity_id
_entity_poly.type
_entity_poly.pdbx_seq_one_letter_code
_entity_poly.pdbx_strand_id
1 'polypeptide(L)'
;MSPSSVKRVWMYWTKTKMLLSIKKFGRKNKILDEESVELILEVNKEQNLGARRLEKIIEFQHGKHIPHNAIHKVLLHHGLANVNRNKSKRRKPWVRYERKHSLSLVHLDWHDGKFNGKKVCAVLDDSSRCILAGGEFDAETTENSISLIQEALDNFGWLTSISQAMTDHGTQFYANKRDKNGDADSRFENFLEKNKIKHIKARVKHPQSNGKFEKWNDTYEKNRYRFDNFDNFVNWYNTIRFHESLDTKWYLQTPDIAFWARLPEGCKLKMFLDRMETELNVGDRI
;
A
#
# COMPACT_ATOMS: atom_id res chain seq x y z
N MET A 1 44.14 26.87 6.01
CA MET A 1 44.21 26.88 7.51
C MET A 1 44.41 28.29 7.97
N SER A 2 43.83 28.68 9.13
CA SER A 2 44.12 29.97 9.71
C SER A 2 45.55 30.01 10.33
N PRO A 3 46.23 31.17 10.37
CA PRO A 3 47.57 31.26 10.98
C PRO A 3 47.62 30.76 12.43
N SER A 4 46.56 30.93 13.18
CA SER A 4 46.43 30.44 14.57
C SER A 4 46.38 28.92 14.64
N SER A 5 45.75 28.26 13.64
CA SER A 5 45.72 26.79 13.57
C SER A 5 47.11 26.21 13.25
N VAL A 6 47.82 26.83 12.33
CA VAL A 6 49.20 26.43 11.96
C VAL A 6 50.12 26.57 13.17
N LYS A 7 50.06 27.72 13.90
CA LYS A 7 50.85 27.94 15.14
C LYS A 7 50.54 26.87 16.18
N ARG A 8 49.27 26.47 16.37
CA ARG A 8 48.89 25.43 17.33
C ARG A 8 49.47 24.06 16.98
N VAL A 9 49.39 23.68 15.72
CA VAL A 9 49.97 22.40 15.20
C VAL A 9 51.48 22.39 15.40
N TRP A 10 52.16 23.51 15.07
CA TRP A 10 53.57 23.65 15.23
C TRP A 10 54.04 23.57 16.72
N MET A 11 53.40 24.29 17.61
CA MET A 11 53.66 24.24 19.03
C MET A 11 53.46 22.83 19.62
N TYR A 12 52.42 22.14 19.19
CA TYR A 12 52.17 20.75 19.62
C TYR A 12 53.30 19.81 19.14
N TRP A 13 53.68 19.91 17.86
CA TRP A 13 54.74 19.07 17.30
C TRP A 13 56.11 19.36 17.94
N THR A 14 56.46 20.65 18.18
CA THR A 14 57.72 21.00 18.82
C THR A 14 57.82 20.46 20.24
N LYS A 15 56.72 20.41 20.96
CA LYS A 15 56.64 19.91 22.34
C LYS A 15 56.60 18.39 22.45
N THR A 16 55.90 17.73 21.56
CA THR A 16 55.61 16.29 21.67
C THR A 16 56.31 15.43 20.65
N LYS A 17 56.84 16.01 19.54
CA LYS A 17 57.39 15.34 18.37
C LYS A 17 56.37 14.37 17.67
N MET A 18 55.07 14.53 18.00
CA MET A 18 54.01 13.72 17.45
C MET A 18 53.10 14.57 16.56
N LEU A 19 52.59 13.97 15.49
CA LEU A 19 51.58 14.59 14.66
C LEU A 19 50.23 14.66 15.43
N LEU A 20 49.55 15.79 15.33
CA LEU A 20 48.18 15.92 15.86
C LEU A 20 47.26 14.86 15.23
N SER A 21 46.79 13.94 16.03
CA SER A 21 45.71 13.06 15.59
C SER A 21 44.42 13.86 15.45
N ILE A 22 43.88 13.86 14.23
CA ILE A 22 42.59 14.48 13.97
C ILE A 22 41.53 13.56 14.59
N LYS A 23 41.02 13.96 15.76
CA LYS A 23 39.85 13.26 16.34
C LYS A 23 38.66 13.47 15.41
N LYS A 24 37.94 12.41 15.10
CA LYS A 24 36.66 12.52 14.39
C LYS A 24 35.73 13.37 15.27
N PHE A 25 35.36 14.56 14.75
CA PHE A 25 34.39 15.42 15.40
C PHE A 25 32.99 14.84 15.12
N GLY A 26 32.13 14.92 16.11
CA GLY A 26 30.74 14.49 15.99
C GLY A 26 30.30 13.63 17.17
N ARG A 27 29.00 13.48 17.29
CA ARG A 27 28.39 12.60 18.29
C ARG A 27 28.78 11.15 17.97
N LYS A 28 29.28 10.42 18.96
CA LYS A 28 29.57 8.98 18.82
C LYS A 28 28.30 8.27 18.36
N ASN A 29 28.43 7.38 17.39
CA ASN A 29 27.30 6.53 16.99
C ASN A 29 26.82 5.74 18.20
N LYS A 30 25.54 5.87 18.53
CA LYS A 30 24.90 5.03 19.53
C LYS A 30 24.80 3.62 18.94
N ILE A 31 25.44 2.65 19.56
CA ILE A 31 25.29 1.24 19.20
C ILE A 31 23.91 0.82 19.71
N LEU A 32 23.12 0.18 18.85
CA LEU A 32 21.86 -0.41 19.26
C LEU A 32 22.14 -1.71 20.03
N ASP A 33 21.33 -1.98 21.03
CA ASP A 33 21.28 -3.26 21.74
C ASP A 33 20.73 -4.36 20.82
N GLU A 34 21.11 -5.58 21.09
CA GLU A 34 20.72 -6.76 20.26
C GLU A 34 19.21 -6.88 20.18
N GLU A 35 18.48 -6.68 21.27
CA GLU A 35 17.02 -6.67 21.30
C GLU A 35 16.41 -5.66 20.32
N SER A 36 16.96 -4.46 20.21
CA SER A 36 16.50 -3.45 19.24
C SER A 36 16.78 -3.87 17.79
N VAL A 37 17.88 -4.58 17.55
CA VAL A 37 18.20 -5.09 16.22
C VAL A 37 17.24 -6.20 15.82
N GLU A 38 16.97 -7.16 16.71
CA GLU A 38 16.00 -8.23 16.49
C GLU A 38 14.60 -7.68 16.22
N LEU A 39 14.13 -6.74 17.03
CA LEU A 39 12.85 -6.06 16.83
C LEU A 39 12.75 -5.40 15.45
N ILE A 40 13.80 -4.70 15.01
CA ILE A 40 13.82 -4.07 13.68
C ILE A 40 13.69 -5.14 12.58
N LEU A 41 14.38 -6.26 12.71
CA LEU A 41 14.37 -7.33 11.71
C LEU A 41 13.01 -8.03 11.68
N GLU A 42 12.41 -8.30 12.83
CA GLU A 42 11.08 -8.90 12.96
C GLU A 42 10.01 -8.03 12.31
N VAL A 43 9.92 -6.76 12.70
CA VAL A 43 8.95 -5.82 12.12
C VAL A 43 9.21 -5.62 10.62
N ASN A 44 10.48 -5.60 10.18
CA ASN A 44 10.76 -5.51 8.75
C ASN A 44 10.36 -6.79 7.99
N LYS A 45 10.55 -7.97 8.56
CA LYS A 45 10.12 -9.25 7.97
C LYS A 45 8.60 -9.29 7.76
N GLU A 46 7.85 -8.79 8.73
CA GLU A 46 6.40 -8.70 8.66
C GLU A 46 5.94 -7.66 7.61
N GLN A 47 6.44 -6.42 7.72
CA GLN A 47 5.91 -5.26 7.00
C GLN A 47 6.58 -5.00 5.64
N ASN A 48 7.84 -5.36 5.49
CA ASN A 48 8.70 -5.06 4.34
C ASN A 48 8.65 -3.58 3.89
N LEU A 49 8.88 -2.69 4.82
CA LEU A 49 8.80 -1.24 4.61
C LEU A 49 10.14 -0.54 4.85
N GLY A 50 10.27 0.68 4.34
CA GLY A 50 11.48 1.49 4.51
C GLY A 50 11.63 2.03 5.95
N ALA A 51 12.88 2.33 6.35
CA ALA A 51 13.26 2.71 7.71
C ALA A 51 12.41 3.83 8.35
N ARG A 52 12.00 4.85 7.59
CA ARG A 52 11.12 5.92 8.12
C ARG A 52 9.74 5.42 8.53
N ARG A 53 9.27 4.42 7.83
CA ARG A 53 7.97 3.83 8.11
C ARG A 53 8.07 2.89 9.30
N LEU A 54 9.14 2.09 9.35
CA LEU A 54 9.42 1.20 10.48
C LEU A 54 9.59 1.97 11.79
N GLU A 55 10.24 3.14 11.79
CA GLU A 55 10.34 4.02 12.97
C GLU A 55 8.96 4.28 13.58
N LYS A 56 7.99 4.70 12.76
CA LYS A 56 6.62 4.97 13.23
C LYS A 56 5.89 3.71 13.71
N ILE A 57 6.09 2.58 13.03
CA ILE A 57 5.44 1.33 13.37
C ILE A 57 5.99 0.79 14.69
N ILE A 58 7.30 0.76 14.87
CA ILE A 58 7.95 0.32 16.10
C ILE A 58 7.51 1.21 17.27
N GLU A 59 7.47 2.52 17.09
CA GLU A 59 7.00 3.44 18.12
C GLU A 59 5.53 3.19 18.47
N PHE A 60 4.69 2.96 17.48
CA PHE A 60 3.25 2.73 17.68
C PHE A 60 2.94 1.37 18.30
N GLN A 61 3.59 0.28 17.84
CA GLN A 61 3.28 -1.07 18.30
C GLN A 61 4.00 -1.46 19.60
N HIS A 62 5.24 -0.98 19.77
CA HIS A 62 6.12 -1.41 20.86
C HIS A 62 6.49 -0.28 21.83
N GLY A 63 6.01 0.95 21.59
CA GLY A 63 6.32 2.11 22.43
C GLY A 63 7.82 2.50 22.46
N LYS A 64 8.66 1.89 21.59
CA LYS A 64 10.12 2.09 21.55
C LYS A 64 10.49 2.99 20.39
N HIS A 65 11.01 4.19 20.67
CA HIS A 65 11.48 5.09 19.63
C HIS A 65 12.90 4.74 19.18
N ILE A 66 13.04 4.26 17.95
CA ILE A 66 14.33 4.00 17.28
C ILE A 66 14.43 4.88 16.04
N PRO A 67 15.39 5.83 15.97
CA PRO A 67 15.50 6.74 14.84
C PRO A 67 15.69 6.01 13.50
N HIS A 68 14.98 6.45 12.44
CA HIS A 68 15.05 5.82 11.12
C HIS A 68 16.47 5.72 10.54
N ASN A 69 17.38 6.63 10.91
CA ASN A 69 18.77 6.53 10.48
C ASN A 69 19.49 5.32 11.11
N ALA A 70 19.14 4.94 12.35
CA ALA A 70 19.68 3.75 13.00
C ALA A 70 19.06 2.49 12.39
N ILE A 71 17.74 2.49 12.20
CA ILE A 71 17.01 1.40 11.50
C ILE A 71 17.61 1.17 10.10
N HIS A 72 17.83 2.25 9.33
CA HIS A 72 18.41 2.14 7.99
C HIS A 72 19.79 1.50 7.97
N LYS A 73 20.63 1.79 8.96
CA LYS A 73 21.96 1.15 9.11
C LYS A 73 21.83 -0.35 9.37
N VAL A 74 20.92 -0.76 10.24
CA VAL A 74 20.63 -2.19 10.48
C VAL A 74 20.18 -2.88 9.20
N LEU A 75 19.21 -2.30 8.49
CA LEU A 75 18.71 -2.86 7.23
C LEU A 75 19.80 -2.95 6.16
N LEU A 76 20.69 -1.96 6.06
CA LEU A 76 21.85 -2.01 5.16
C LEU A 76 22.81 -3.12 5.52
N HIS A 77 23.10 -3.30 6.81
CA HIS A 77 24.02 -4.35 7.29
C HIS A 77 23.50 -5.75 6.96
N HIS A 78 22.18 -5.94 7.01
CA HIS A 78 21.52 -7.20 6.70
C HIS A 78 21.11 -7.35 5.23
N GLY A 79 21.53 -6.43 4.33
CA GLY A 79 21.21 -6.49 2.90
C GLY A 79 19.74 -6.23 2.56
N LEU A 80 18.94 -5.73 3.52
CA LEU A 80 17.50 -5.47 3.39
C LEU A 80 17.18 -4.05 2.88
N ALA A 81 18.21 -3.22 2.66
CA ALA A 81 18.06 -1.88 2.10
C ALA A 81 19.22 -1.55 1.15
N ASN A 82 18.96 -0.62 0.23
CA ASN A 82 19.97 -0.13 -0.71
C ASN A 82 20.35 1.33 -0.42
N VAL A 83 21.61 1.69 -0.66
CA VAL A 83 22.04 3.08 -0.62
C VAL A 83 21.50 3.80 -1.85
N ASN A 84 20.47 4.62 -1.67
CA ASN A 84 19.96 5.44 -2.76
C ASN A 84 20.85 6.69 -2.94
N ARG A 85 21.71 6.69 -3.96
CA ARG A 85 22.62 7.80 -4.26
C ARG A 85 21.95 8.99 -4.97
N ASN A 86 20.79 8.75 -5.57
CA ASN A 86 20.05 9.78 -6.29
C ASN A 86 18.89 10.29 -5.44
N LYS A 87 19.07 11.44 -4.77
CA LYS A 87 17.93 12.19 -4.25
C LYS A 87 17.11 12.64 -5.46
N SER A 88 15.94 12.03 -5.65
CA SER A 88 15.01 12.46 -6.70
C SER A 88 14.69 13.94 -6.51
N LYS A 89 14.72 14.72 -7.60
CA LYS A 89 14.29 16.12 -7.61
C LYS A 89 12.91 16.22 -6.97
N ARG A 90 12.72 17.24 -6.11
CA ARG A 90 11.47 17.50 -5.42
C ARG A 90 10.33 17.57 -6.44
N ARG A 91 9.40 16.62 -6.40
CA ARG A 91 8.23 16.58 -7.27
C ARG A 91 7.23 17.63 -6.82
N LYS A 92 6.41 18.14 -7.77
CA LYS A 92 5.29 19.03 -7.44
C LYS A 92 4.37 18.33 -6.41
N PRO A 93 3.78 19.07 -5.45
CA PRO A 93 2.82 18.48 -4.52
C PRO A 93 1.65 17.86 -5.29
N TRP A 94 1.27 16.65 -4.93
CA TRP A 94 0.15 15.92 -5.53
C TRP A 94 -1.15 16.39 -4.89
N VAL A 95 -2.16 16.63 -5.73
CA VAL A 95 -3.53 16.78 -5.25
C VAL A 95 -4.06 15.37 -4.97
N ARG A 96 -4.31 15.07 -3.70
CA ARG A 96 -4.85 13.78 -3.29
C ARG A 96 -6.34 13.73 -3.67
N TYR A 97 -6.68 12.78 -4.52
CA TYR A 97 -8.06 12.45 -4.84
C TYR A 97 -8.42 11.10 -4.18
N GLU A 98 -9.47 11.09 -3.38
CA GLU A 98 -9.91 9.91 -2.63
C GLU A 98 -11.40 10.02 -2.33
N ARG A 99 -12.14 8.93 -2.50
CA ARG A 99 -13.54 8.85 -2.09
C ARG A 99 -13.64 8.80 -0.57
N LYS A 100 -14.71 9.37 -0.04
CA LYS A 100 -14.95 9.41 1.41
C LYS A 100 -15.31 8.04 1.97
N HIS A 101 -16.12 7.28 1.23
CA HIS A 101 -16.69 6.02 1.69
C HIS A 101 -16.19 4.84 0.88
N SER A 102 -15.96 3.72 1.55
CA SER A 102 -15.67 2.43 0.94
C SER A 102 -16.83 1.99 0.04
N LEU A 103 -16.54 1.22 -1.00
CA LEU A 103 -17.47 0.76 -2.04
C LEU A 103 -18.07 1.88 -2.92
N SER A 104 -17.72 3.16 -2.70
CA SER A 104 -18.18 4.25 -3.58
C SER A 104 -17.52 4.23 -4.95
N LEU A 105 -16.29 3.77 -5.04
CA LEU A 105 -15.52 3.62 -6.28
C LEU A 105 -14.52 2.50 -6.10
N VAL A 106 -14.48 1.59 -7.04
CA VAL A 106 -13.43 0.59 -7.16
C VAL A 106 -12.60 0.82 -8.42
N HIS A 107 -11.32 0.47 -8.34
CA HIS A 107 -10.43 0.46 -9.50
C HIS A 107 -10.22 -0.98 -9.94
N LEU A 108 -10.23 -1.21 -11.24
CA LEU A 108 -9.89 -2.48 -11.86
C LEU A 108 -8.86 -2.22 -12.97
N ASP A 109 -7.77 -2.95 -12.94
CA ASP A 109 -6.70 -2.84 -13.93
C ASP A 109 -5.91 -4.14 -14.02
N TRP A 110 -5.28 -4.38 -15.18
CA TRP A 110 -4.45 -5.55 -15.43
C TRP A 110 -2.97 -5.18 -15.33
N HIS A 111 -2.18 -6.11 -14.85
CA HIS A 111 -0.74 -5.96 -14.72
C HIS A 111 0.00 -7.25 -15.09
N ASP A 112 1.12 -7.11 -15.80
CA ASP A 112 2.01 -8.21 -16.09
C ASP A 112 2.87 -8.56 -14.87
N GLY A 113 2.53 -9.65 -14.19
CA GLY A 113 3.27 -10.13 -13.02
C GLY A 113 4.63 -10.68 -13.42
N LYS A 114 5.70 -10.04 -12.95
CA LYS A 114 7.09 -10.45 -13.27
C LYS A 114 7.54 -11.70 -12.53
N PHE A 115 6.92 -11.97 -11.37
CA PHE A 115 7.31 -13.08 -10.52
C PHE A 115 7.02 -14.45 -11.16
N ASN A 116 5.85 -14.63 -11.74
CA ASN A 116 5.37 -15.91 -12.26
C ASN A 116 4.91 -15.85 -13.73
N GLY A 117 5.05 -14.70 -14.38
CA GLY A 117 4.61 -14.48 -15.76
C GLY A 117 3.09 -14.49 -15.95
N LYS A 118 2.31 -14.48 -14.86
CA LYS A 118 0.86 -14.44 -14.92
C LYS A 118 0.36 -13.00 -15.10
N LYS A 119 -0.84 -12.89 -15.68
CA LYS A 119 -1.59 -11.64 -15.70
C LYS A 119 -2.31 -11.46 -14.38
N VAL A 120 -2.12 -10.32 -13.74
CA VAL A 120 -2.68 -10.03 -12.42
C VAL A 120 -3.77 -8.99 -12.55
N CYS A 121 -4.92 -9.25 -11.97
CA CYS A 121 -5.99 -8.29 -11.90
C CYS A 121 -6.55 -8.23 -10.48
N ALA A 122 -6.96 -7.06 -10.04
CA ALA A 122 -7.57 -6.88 -8.72
C ALA A 122 -8.62 -5.78 -8.74
N VAL A 123 -9.59 -5.90 -7.84
CA VAL A 123 -10.61 -4.90 -7.52
C VAL A 123 -10.17 -4.16 -6.26
N LEU A 124 -9.65 -2.94 -6.44
CA LEU A 124 -9.12 -2.11 -5.36
C LEU A 124 -10.12 -1.02 -4.97
N ASP A 125 -10.51 -0.97 -3.72
CA ASP A 125 -11.35 0.10 -3.18
C ASP A 125 -10.59 1.44 -3.14
N ASP A 126 -11.18 2.49 -3.72
CA ASP A 126 -10.57 3.82 -3.83
C ASP A 126 -10.34 4.47 -2.47
N SER A 127 -11.24 4.30 -1.54
CA SER A 127 -11.20 4.92 -0.21
C SER A 127 -10.15 4.27 0.68
N SER A 128 -10.26 2.96 0.86
CA SER A 128 -9.47 2.20 1.84
C SER A 128 -8.21 1.55 1.29
N ARG A 129 -8.06 1.47 -0.04
CA ARG A 129 -7.00 0.67 -0.71
C ARG A 129 -7.15 -0.83 -0.48
N CYS A 130 -8.25 -1.29 0.09
CA CYS A 130 -8.53 -2.70 0.30
C CYS A 130 -8.70 -3.42 -1.05
N ILE A 131 -8.09 -4.57 -1.19
CA ILE A 131 -8.35 -5.48 -2.31
C ILE A 131 -9.60 -6.28 -1.96
N LEU A 132 -10.66 -6.09 -2.73
CA LEU A 132 -11.94 -6.74 -2.52
C LEU A 132 -12.01 -8.11 -3.20
N ALA A 133 -11.35 -8.25 -4.34
CA ALA A 133 -11.19 -9.47 -5.11
C ALA A 133 -9.93 -9.35 -5.97
N GLY A 134 -9.36 -10.46 -6.40
CA GLY A 134 -8.21 -10.44 -7.29
C GLY A 134 -7.69 -11.83 -7.59
N GLY A 135 -6.83 -11.92 -8.59
CA GLY A 135 -6.25 -13.21 -8.99
C GLY A 135 -5.11 -13.09 -9.99
N GLU A 136 -4.48 -14.23 -10.21
CA GLU A 136 -3.41 -14.45 -11.18
C GLU A 136 -3.94 -15.35 -12.29
N PHE A 137 -3.93 -14.87 -13.53
CA PHE A 137 -4.56 -15.50 -14.69
C PHE A 137 -3.53 -15.75 -15.80
N ASP A 138 -3.87 -16.63 -16.74
CA ASP A 138 -3.03 -16.84 -17.92
C ASP A 138 -3.24 -15.76 -18.99
N ALA A 139 -4.42 -15.13 -19.01
CA ALA A 139 -4.79 -14.12 -20.00
C ALA A 139 -5.68 -13.02 -19.41
N GLU A 140 -5.55 -11.81 -19.96
CA GLU A 140 -6.42 -10.67 -19.70
C GLU A 140 -7.71 -10.84 -20.50
N THR A 141 -8.78 -11.31 -19.84
CA THR A 141 -10.08 -11.53 -20.51
C THR A 141 -11.18 -10.70 -19.87
N THR A 142 -12.22 -10.45 -20.65
CA THR A 142 -13.44 -9.80 -20.15
C THR A 142 -14.13 -10.68 -19.10
N GLU A 143 -14.13 -11.99 -19.30
CA GLU A 143 -14.72 -12.96 -18.37
C GLU A 143 -14.04 -12.93 -17.00
N ASN A 144 -12.70 -12.92 -16.98
CA ASN A 144 -11.94 -12.82 -15.74
C ASN A 144 -12.20 -11.48 -15.03
N SER A 145 -12.33 -10.40 -15.79
CA SER A 145 -12.66 -9.07 -15.23
C SER A 145 -14.06 -9.04 -14.60
N ILE A 146 -15.04 -9.68 -15.27
CA ILE A 146 -16.42 -9.82 -14.76
C ILE A 146 -16.43 -10.68 -13.50
N SER A 147 -15.72 -11.83 -13.51
CA SER A 147 -15.68 -12.73 -12.35
C SER A 147 -15.16 -12.05 -11.09
N LEU A 148 -14.15 -11.19 -11.23
CA LEU A 148 -13.59 -10.45 -10.07
C LEU A 148 -14.57 -9.40 -9.52
N ILE A 149 -15.31 -8.68 -10.38
CA ILE A 149 -16.34 -7.77 -9.89
C ILE A 149 -17.49 -8.57 -9.24
N GLN A 150 -17.86 -9.71 -9.81
CA GLN A 150 -18.89 -10.59 -9.23
C GLN A 150 -18.43 -11.09 -7.85
N GLU A 151 -17.21 -11.55 -7.72
CA GLU A 151 -16.62 -11.97 -6.43
C GLU A 151 -16.66 -10.84 -5.39
N ALA A 152 -16.30 -9.61 -5.79
CA ALA A 152 -16.39 -8.45 -4.92
C ALA A 152 -17.83 -8.14 -4.50
N LEU A 153 -18.80 -8.32 -5.40
CA LEU A 153 -20.22 -8.17 -5.09
C LEU A 153 -20.72 -9.25 -4.14
N ASP A 154 -20.33 -10.51 -4.36
CA ASP A 154 -20.73 -11.63 -3.52
C ASP A 154 -20.18 -11.49 -2.08
N ASN A 155 -18.92 -11.05 -1.97
CA ASN A 155 -18.27 -10.88 -0.67
C ASN A 155 -18.73 -9.63 0.10
N PHE A 156 -19.05 -8.54 -0.57
CA PHE A 156 -19.27 -7.22 0.08
C PHE A 156 -20.62 -6.58 -0.25
N GLY A 157 -21.36 -7.09 -1.26
CA GLY A 157 -22.64 -6.51 -1.72
C GLY A 157 -23.77 -6.54 -0.66
N TRP A 158 -23.67 -7.40 0.34
CA TRP A 158 -24.58 -7.42 1.48
C TRP A 158 -24.43 -6.18 2.37
N LEU A 159 -23.26 -5.51 2.38
CA LEU A 159 -23.03 -4.25 3.09
C LEU A 159 -23.72 -3.10 2.38
N THR A 160 -23.32 -2.88 1.13
CA THR A 160 -23.87 -1.87 0.23
C THR A 160 -23.41 -2.18 -1.20
N SER A 161 -24.09 -1.63 -2.20
CA SER A 161 -23.70 -1.79 -3.59
C SER A 161 -22.41 -1.03 -3.92
N ILE A 162 -21.58 -1.58 -4.80
CA ILE A 162 -20.49 -0.85 -5.43
C ILE A 162 -21.11 0.20 -6.36
N SER A 163 -20.84 1.49 -6.12
CA SER A 163 -21.47 2.56 -6.87
C SER A 163 -20.82 2.83 -8.22
N GLN A 164 -19.48 2.71 -8.29
CA GLN A 164 -18.70 3.06 -9.48
C GLN A 164 -17.53 2.11 -9.66
N ALA A 165 -17.19 1.79 -10.92
CA ALA A 165 -15.98 1.06 -11.28
C ALA A 165 -15.15 1.90 -12.26
N MET A 166 -13.86 2.10 -11.95
CA MET A 166 -12.91 2.79 -12.81
C MET A 166 -11.96 1.79 -13.45
N THR A 167 -11.84 1.84 -14.76
CA THR A 167 -10.90 1.05 -15.55
C THR A 167 -10.08 1.94 -16.46
N ASP A 168 -9.02 1.39 -17.04
CA ASP A 168 -8.37 1.99 -18.20
C ASP A 168 -9.22 1.77 -19.48
N HIS A 169 -8.60 2.03 -20.66
CA HIS A 169 -9.22 1.84 -21.96
C HIS A 169 -8.86 0.47 -22.58
N GLY A 170 -8.52 -0.52 -21.77
CA GLY A 170 -8.23 -1.87 -22.26
C GLY A 170 -9.42 -2.51 -22.97
N THR A 171 -9.16 -3.34 -23.99
CA THR A 171 -10.20 -4.01 -24.80
C THR A 171 -11.05 -4.97 -23.99
N GLN A 172 -10.55 -5.47 -22.89
CA GLN A 172 -11.25 -6.33 -21.93
C GLN A 172 -12.37 -5.59 -21.17
N PHE A 173 -12.28 -4.26 -21.07
CA PHE A 173 -13.25 -3.42 -20.35
C PHE A 173 -14.15 -2.61 -21.25
N TYR A 174 -13.75 -2.46 -22.53
CA TYR A 174 -14.40 -1.51 -23.43
C TYR A 174 -14.35 -1.98 -24.87
N ALA A 175 -15.50 -1.93 -25.56
CA ALA A 175 -15.56 -2.19 -26.98
C ALA A 175 -15.15 -0.96 -27.80
N ASN A 176 -14.02 -1.07 -28.50
CA ASN A 176 -13.53 0.01 -29.40
C ASN A 176 -14.28 0.09 -30.73
N LYS A 177 -14.97 -0.98 -31.13
CA LYS A 177 -15.72 -1.03 -32.36
C LYS A 177 -17.20 -0.96 -32.04
N ARG A 178 -17.88 0.01 -32.65
CA ARG A 178 -19.34 0.05 -32.70
C ARG A 178 -19.81 -0.78 -33.88
N ASP A 179 -20.93 -1.47 -33.71
CA ASP A 179 -21.59 -2.15 -34.82
C ASP A 179 -22.18 -1.15 -35.85
N LYS A 180 -22.81 -1.63 -36.91
CA LYS A 180 -23.43 -0.78 -37.93
C LYS A 180 -24.57 0.09 -37.40
N ASN A 181 -25.09 -0.22 -36.22
CA ASN A 181 -26.17 0.53 -35.54
C ASN A 181 -25.63 1.53 -34.51
N GLY A 182 -24.31 1.58 -34.32
CA GLY A 182 -23.67 2.45 -33.35
C GLY A 182 -23.55 1.88 -31.92
N ASP A 183 -23.99 0.64 -31.72
CA ASP A 183 -23.93 -0.04 -30.43
C ASP A 183 -22.57 -0.72 -30.24
N ALA A 184 -21.98 -0.47 -29.09
CA ALA A 184 -20.77 -1.18 -28.66
C ALA A 184 -21.19 -2.28 -27.69
N ASP A 185 -21.24 -3.53 -28.17
CA ASP A 185 -21.50 -4.68 -27.30
C ASP A 185 -20.26 -5.01 -26.47
N SER A 186 -20.14 -4.33 -25.33
CA SER A 186 -19.17 -4.65 -24.32
C SER A 186 -19.83 -5.46 -23.21
N ARG A 187 -19.55 -6.75 -23.15
CA ARG A 187 -20.07 -7.64 -22.09
C ARG A 187 -19.75 -7.10 -20.70
N PHE A 188 -18.60 -6.47 -20.52
CA PHE A 188 -18.21 -5.87 -19.26
C PHE A 188 -19.10 -4.67 -18.91
N GLU A 189 -19.34 -3.75 -19.86
CA GLU A 189 -20.20 -2.58 -19.64
C GLU A 189 -21.64 -3.02 -19.36
N ASN A 190 -22.18 -3.98 -20.12
CA ASN A 190 -23.51 -4.58 -19.93
C ASN A 190 -23.64 -5.22 -18.53
N PHE A 191 -22.59 -5.93 -18.07
CA PHE A 191 -22.54 -6.50 -16.72
C PHE A 191 -22.58 -5.41 -15.62
N LEU A 192 -21.81 -4.34 -15.77
CA LEU A 192 -21.80 -3.23 -14.81
C LEU A 192 -23.17 -2.54 -14.78
N GLU A 193 -23.79 -2.29 -15.94
CA GLU A 193 -25.12 -1.67 -16.04
C GLU A 193 -26.20 -2.51 -15.36
N LYS A 194 -26.21 -3.84 -15.62
CA LYS A 194 -27.11 -4.78 -14.96
C LYS A 194 -27.01 -4.72 -13.44
N ASN A 195 -25.79 -4.52 -12.91
CA ASN A 195 -25.54 -4.41 -11.47
C ASN A 195 -25.65 -2.96 -10.97
N LYS A 196 -26.09 -2.01 -11.79
CA LYS A 196 -26.23 -0.57 -11.46
C LYS A 196 -24.91 0.07 -11.04
N ILE A 197 -23.79 -0.41 -11.56
CA ILE A 197 -22.44 0.12 -11.30
C ILE A 197 -22.08 1.09 -12.42
N LYS A 198 -21.83 2.35 -12.09
CA LYS A 198 -21.43 3.36 -13.08
C LYS A 198 -19.99 3.11 -13.54
N HIS A 199 -19.80 2.83 -14.82
CA HIS A 199 -18.47 2.72 -15.41
C HIS A 199 -17.81 4.10 -15.57
N ILE A 200 -16.57 4.24 -15.09
CA ILE A 200 -15.73 5.43 -15.25
C ILE A 200 -14.46 5.02 -15.98
N LYS A 201 -14.23 5.59 -17.16
CA LYS A 201 -12.99 5.38 -17.91
C LYS A 201 -11.93 6.39 -17.45
N ALA A 202 -10.74 5.92 -17.11
CA ALA A 202 -9.62 6.77 -16.74
C ALA A 202 -9.29 7.74 -17.88
N ARG A 203 -9.01 9.00 -17.57
CA ARG A 203 -8.68 9.98 -18.62
C ARG A 203 -7.35 9.63 -19.27
N VAL A 204 -7.33 9.61 -20.61
CA VAL A 204 -6.10 9.41 -21.40
C VAL A 204 -5.08 10.51 -21.03
N LYS A 205 -3.83 10.12 -20.78
CA LYS A 205 -2.72 11.00 -20.36
C LYS A 205 -2.87 11.68 -18.99
N HIS A 206 -3.75 11.17 -18.11
CA HIS A 206 -3.83 11.62 -16.72
C HIS A 206 -3.36 10.49 -15.77
N PRO A 207 -2.05 10.34 -15.51
CA PRO A 207 -1.51 9.25 -14.68
C PRO A 207 -2.02 9.30 -13.23
N GLN A 208 -2.61 10.41 -12.80
CA GLN A 208 -3.16 10.55 -11.46
C GLN A 208 -4.37 9.66 -11.19
N SER A 209 -5.13 9.28 -12.23
CA SER A 209 -6.33 8.46 -12.09
C SER A 209 -5.99 7.02 -11.68
N ASN A 210 -4.85 6.50 -12.12
CA ASN A 210 -4.43 5.11 -11.89
C ASN A 210 -3.29 4.96 -10.86
N GLY A 211 -2.79 6.08 -10.30
CA GLY A 211 -1.63 6.08 -9.40
C GLY A 211 -1.79 5.23 -8.12
N LYS A 212 -3.03 4.93 -7.70
CA LYS A 212 -3.31 4.06 -6.57
C LYS A 212 -3.07 2.60 -6.95
N PHE A 213 -3.55 2.21 -8.13
CA PHE A 213 -3.38 0.88 -8.67
C PHE A 213 -1.91 0.61 -9.05
N GLU A 214 -1.23 1.58 -9.68
CA GLU A 214 0.21 1.51 -9.95
C GLU A 214 1.02 1.25 -8.66
N LYS A 215 0.60 1.88 -7.54
CA LYS A 215 1.25 1.68 -6.25
C LYS A 215 0.98 0.30 -5.66
N TRP A 216 -0.20 -0.26 -5.90
CA TRP A 216 -0.50 -1.64 -5.55
C TRP A 216 0.34 -2.62 -6.38
N ASN A 217 0.42 -2.41 -7.70
CA ASN A 217 1.26 -3.21 -8.60
C ASN A 217 2.74 -3.21 -8.16
N ASP A 218 3.29 -2.04 -7.80
CA ASP A 218 4.64 -1.93 -7.23
C ASP A 218 4.79 -2.73 -5.91
N THR A 219 3.74 -2.80 -5.11
CA THR A 219 3.72 -3.59 -3.88
C THR A 219 3.63 -5.09 -4.17
N TYR A 220 2.81 -5.48 -5.16
CA TYR A 220 2.72 -6.85 -5.65
C TYR A 220 4.08 -7.36 -6.13
N GLU A 221 4.72 -6.65 -7.04
CA GLU A 221 6.03 -7.02 -7.61
C GLU A 221 7.12 -7.20 -6.53
N LYS A 222 7.08 -6.40 -5.48
CA LYS A 222 8.08 -6.42 -4.41
C LYS A 222 7.83 -7.49 -3.36
N ASN A 223 6.63 -8.05 -3.27
CA ASN A 223 6.28 -8.87 -2.12
C ASN A 223 5.64 -10.21 -2.49
N ARG A 224 5.05 -10.38 -3.67
CA ARG A 224 4.30 -11.59 -4.03
C ARG A 224 5.10 -12.88 -3.85
N TYR A 225 6.38 -12.85 -4.19
CA TYR A 225 7.29 -14.00 -4.05
C TYR A 225 7.48 -14.51 -2.61
N ARG A 226 7.03 -13.74 -1.61
CA ARG A 226 7.14 -14.07 -0.19
C ARG A 226 6.00 -14.99 0.30
N PHE A 227 5.01 -15.23 -0.55
CA PHE A 227 3.78 -15.93 -0.21
C PHE A 227 3.54 -17.08 -1.16
N ASP A 228 3.00 -18.20 -0.64
CA ASP A 228 2.75 -19.42 -1.41
C ASP A 228 1.71 -19.22 -2.50
N ASN A 229 0.67 -18.42 -2.23
CA ASN A 229 -0.41 -18.12 -3.16
C ASN A 229 -0.80 -16.63 -3.13
N PHE A 230 -1.67 -16.25 -4.08
CA PHE A 230 -2.15 -14.89 -4.22
C PHE A 230 -2.99 -14.44 -3.01
N ASP A 231 -3.83 -15.33 -2.48
CA ASP A 231 -4.72 -15.01 -1.36
C ASP A 231 -3.95 -14.70 -0.08
N ASN A 232 -2.89 -15.42 0.20
CA ASN A 232 -2.00 -15.14 1.34
C ASN A 232 -1.32 -13.77 1.19
N PHE A 233 -0.93 -13.39 -0.04
CA PHE A 233 -0.40 -12.07 -0.32
C PHE A 233 -1.46 -10.97 -0.10
N VAL A 234 -2.68 -11.17 -0.61
CA VAL A 234 -3.80 -10.21 -0.44
C VAL A 234 -4.17 -10.08 1.03
N ASN A 235 -4.24 -11.19 1.75
CA ASN A 235 -4.50 -11.17 3.18
C ASN A 235 -3.44 -10.35 3.94
N TRP A 236 -2.17 -10.59 3.69
CA TRP A 236 -1.08 -9.79 4.26
C TRP A 236 -1.21 -8.31 3.89
N TYR A 237 -1.50 -8.00 2.62
CA TYR A 237 -1.64 -6.62 2.15
C TYR A 237 -2.81 -5.90 2.84
N ASN A 238 -3.94 -6.57 2.98
CA ASN A 238 -5.15 -6.00 3.56
C ASN A 238 -5.09 -5.88 5.08
N THR A 239 -4.60 -6.91 5.79
CA THR A 239 -4.78 -7.03 7.24
C THR A 239 -3.53 -6.74 8.06
N ILE A 240 -2.32 -6.94 7.49
CA ILE A 240 -1.07 -6.85 8.24
C ILE A 240 -0.30 -5.58 7.86
N ARG A 241 -0.19 -5.29 6.56
CA ARG A 241 0.63 -4.20 6.05
C ARG A 241 0.01 -2.84 6.30
N PHE A 242 0.69 -2.00 7.09
CA PHE A 242 0.28 -0.61 7.28
C PHE A 242 0.49 0.23 6.01
N HIS A 243 -0.50 1.06 5.69
CA HIS A 243 -0.50 1.88 4.50
C HIS A 243 -0.42 3.38 4.82
N GLU A 244 0.72 4.03 4.51
CA GLU A 244 1.01 5.40 4.91
C GLU A 244 -0.08 6.42 4.51
N SER A 245 -0.74 6.22 3.35
CA SER A 245 -1.80 7.13 2.90
C SER A 245 -3.11 6.99 3.69
N LEU A 246 -3.25 5.95 4.50
CA LEU A 246 -4.44 5.70 5.32
C LEU A 246 -4.27 6.17 6.76
N ASP A 247 -3.04 6.48 7.18
CA ASP A 247 -2.76 6.93 8.53
C ASP A 247 -3.60 8.14 8.91
N THR A 248 -4.08 8.11 10.13
CA THR A 248 -4.66 9.27 10.79
C THR A 248 -3.59 9.97 11.65
N LYS A 249 -3.94 11.07 12.28
CA LYS A 249 -3.06 11.73 13.25
C LYS A 249 -2.69 10.80 14.42
N TRP A 250 -3.58 9.88 14.76
CA TRP A 250 -3.52 9.07 15.98
C TRP A 250 -3.21 7.60 15.75
N TYR A 251 -3.53 7.07 14.55
CA TYR A 251 -3.49 5.64 14.28
C TYR A 251 -2.84 5.34 12.94
N LEU A 252 -2.03 4.30 12.94
CA LEU A 252 -1.61 3.61 11.72
C LEU A 252 -2.77 2.70 11.27
N GLN A 253 -3.01 2.62 9.97
CA GLN A 253 -4.11 1.82 9.42
C GLN A 253 -3.64 0.84 8.34
N THR A 254 -4.21 -0.36 8.39
CA THR A 254 -4.19 -1.30 7.28
C THR A 254 -5.37 -1.00 6.35
N PRO A 255 -5.35 -1.47 5.08
CA PRO A 255 -6.48 -1.36 4.18
C PRO A 255 -7.80 -1.88 4.75
N ASP A 256 -7.76 -3.03 5.45
CA ASP A 256 -8.94 -3.62 6.06
C ASP A 256 -9.54 -2.72 7.16
N ILE A 257 -8.73 -2.27 8.11
CA ILE A 257 -9.19 -1.33 9.15
C ILE A 257 -9.81 -0.07 8.51
N ALA A 258 -9.16 0.48 7.47
CA ALA A 258 -9.67 1.66 6.78
C ALA A 258 -10.98 1.36 6.03
N PHE A 259 -11.14 0.15 5.46
CA PHE A 259 -12.35 -0.26 4.76
C PHE A 259 -13.57 -0.24 5.69
N TRP A 260 -13.49 -0.91 6.84
CA TRP A 260 -14.57 -0.95 7.81
C TRP A 260 -14.84 0.41 8.45
N ALA A 261 -13.79 1.16 8.76
CA ALA A 261 -13.92 2.50 9.33
C ALA A 261 -14.62 3.50 8.39
N ARG A 262 -14.47 3.34 7.07
CA ARG A 262 -14.98 4.25 6.03
C ARG A 262 -16.27 3.79 5.37
N LEU A 263 -16.89 2.72 5.85
CA LEU A 263 -18.25 2.36 5.40
C LEU A 263 -19.24 3.50 5.68
N PRO A 264 -20.25 3.69 4.81
CA PRO A 264 -21.34 4.62 5.07
C PRO A 264 -22.02 4.33 6.43
N GLU A 265 -22.47 5.36 7.13
CA GLU A 265 -23.08 5.20 8.46
C GLU A 265 -24.31 4.27 8.46
N GLY A 266 -25.11 4.32 7.39
CA GLY A 266 -26.25 3.42 7.23
C GLY A 266 -25.88 1.94 7.20
N CYS A 267 -24.69 1.59 6.62
CA CYS A 267 -24.19 0.22 6.61
C CYS A 267 -23.79 -0.24 8.02
N LYS A 268 -23.14 0.64 8.78
CA LYS A 268 -22.73 0.35 10.16
C LYS A 268 -23.94 0.12 11.07
N LEU A 269 -24.97 0.91 10.90
CA LEU A 269 -26.23 0.74 11.66
C LEU A 269 -26.91 -0.59 11.31
N LYS A 270 -26.97 -0.96 10.01
CA LYS A 270 -27.52 -2.24 9.57
C LYS A 270 -26.76 -3.41 10.22
N MET A 271 -25.42 -3.42 10.13
CA MET A 271 -24.59 -4.46 10.76
C MET A 271 -24.84 -4.57 12.26
N PHE A 272 -25.01 -3.46 12.95
CA PHE A 272 -25.31 -3.43 14.37
C PHE A 272 -26.68 -4.06 14.67
N LEU A 273 -27.70 -3.71 13.89
CA LEU A 273 -29.06 -4.26 14.05
C LEU A 273 -29.10 -5.76 13.75
N ASP A 274 -28.47 -6.22 12.65
CA ASP A 274 -28.38 -7.64 12.27
C ASP A 274 -27.68 -8.47 13.37
N ARG A 275 -26.65 -7.91 14.00
CA ARG A 275 -25.96 -8.54 15.13
C ARG A 275 -26.85 -8.63 16.36
N MET A 276 -27.57 -7.58 16.70
CA MET A 276 -28.51 -7.58 17.83
C MET A 276 -29.63 -8.61 17.62
N GLU A 277 -30.19 -8.69 16.42
CA GLU A 277 -31.22 -9.68 16.09
C GLU A 277 -30.68 -11.11 16.21
N THR A 278 -29.43 -11.33 15.79
CA THR A 278 -28.80 -12.64 15.95
C THR A 278 -28.60 -13.00 17.42
N GLU A 279 -28.14 -12.06 18.25
CA GLU A 279 -27.92 -12.27 19.69
C GLU A 279 -29.25 -12.51 20.42
N LEU A 280 -30.33 -11.83 20.07
CA LEU A 280 -31.68 -12.02 20.64
C LEU A 280 -32.24 -13.40 20.27
N ASN A 281 -32.10 -13.81 19.00
CA ASN A 281 -32.62 -15.11 18.54
C ASN A 281 -31.83 -16.31 19.11
N VAL A 282 -30.60 -16.12 19.57
CA VAL A 282 -29.84 -17.15 20.30
C VAL A 282 -30.30 -17.26 21.76
N GLY A 283 -30.72 -16.14 22.35
CA GLY A 283 -31.25 -16.14 23.75
C GLY A 283 -32.58 -16.86 23.92
N ASP A 284 -33.40 -16.94 22.87
CA ASP A 284 -34.72 -17.62 22.91
C ASP A 284 -34.63 -19.14 22.70
N ARG A 285 -33.43 -19.70 22.58
CA ARG A 285 -33.17 -21.17 22.43
C ARG A 285 -32.56 -21.85 23.66
N ILE A 286 -32.52 -21.18 24.79
CA ILE A 286 -32.15 -21.71 26.11
C ILE A 286 -33.40 -21.66 27.01
#